data_1e053f3223f73bf0dc527e8de5ecd1a0
#
_entry.id   1e053f3223f73bf0dc527e8de5ecd1a0
#
_cell.length_a   1.000
_cell.length_b   1.000
_cell.length_c   1.000
_cell.angle_alpha   90.00
_cell.angle_beta   90.00
_cell.angle_gamma   90.00
#
_symmetry.space_group_name_H-M   'P 1'
#
loop_
_entity.id
_entity.type
_entity.pdbx_description
1 polymer ?
#
loop_
_entity_poly.entity_id
_entity_poly.type
_entity_poly.pdbx_seq_one_letter_code
_entity_poly.pdbx_strand_id
1 'polypeptide(L)'
;TNAGSSDVARLGMSSSLFDYPKPVDLIRLLVPLIATDQDIVLDFFAGSGTTGQAVLEANAADGWQRRYILVQLPERFELGSDGHFAGYHSICDVSRERIRRAGEKILEDEAAKLDGRAHSLDVGFRAYKLVDTNFTKWRADSGLSEDELVGLFADLADSADDHARPEALLTEVLLKLGFSLTEKIEAVEVAGLSVFSVADGL
;
A
#
# COMPACT_ATOMS: atom_id res chain seq x y z
N THR A 1 -16.05 -8.30 -25.58
CA THR A 1 -15.44 -8.53 -24.25
C THR A 1 -14.51 -7.38 -23.93
N ASN A 2 -14.69 -6.74 -22.81
CA ASN A 2 -13.81 -5.68 -22.35
C ASN A 2 -12.46 -6.30 -21.95
N ALA A 3 -11.34 -5.87 -22.53
CA ALA A 3 -10.01 -6.41 -22.27
C ALA A 3 -9.65 -6.40 -20.76
N GLY A 4 -9.98 -5.31 -20.06
CA GLY A 4 -9.74 -5.21 -18.62
C GLY A 4 -10.51 -6.25 -17.80
N SER A 5 -11.75 -6.59 -18.18
CA SER A 5 -12.52 -7.66 -17.53
C SER A 5 -11.88 -9.04 -17.79
N SER A 6 -11.31 -9.26 -18.98
CA SER A 6 -10.56 -10.49 -19.29
C SER A 6 -9.29 -10.60 -18.44
N ASP A 7 -8.60 -9.48 -18.17
CA ASP A 7 -7.39 -9.47 -17.33
C ASP A 7 -7.73 -9.86 -15.89
N VAL A 8 -8.84 -9.35 -15.34
CA VAL A 8 -9.34 -9.74 -14.01
C VAL A 8 -9.69 -11.24 -13.96
N ALA A 9 -10.37 -11.73 -14.99
CA ALA A 9 -10.75 -13.15 -15.07
C ALA A 9 -9.55 -14.10 -15.17
N ARG A 10 -8.44 -13.70 -15.84
CA ARG A 10 -7.19 -14.47 -15.89
C ARG A 10 -6.53 -14.66 -14.53
N LEU A 11 -6.82 -13.78 -13.57
CA LEU A 11 -6.39 -13.91 -12.19
C LEU A 11 -7.37 -14.73 -11.33
N GLY A 12 -8.37 -15.37 -11.93
CA GLY A 12 -9.37 -16.16 -11.23
C GLY A 12 -10.33 -15.31 -10.39
N MET A 13 -10.47 -14.03 -10.71
CA MET A 13 -11.43 -13.11 -10.08
C MET A 13 -12.66 -12.93 -10.95
N SER A 14 -13.84 -12.71 -10.35
CA SER A 14 -15.03 -12.41 -11.12
C SER A 14 -14.90 -11.04 -11.81
N SER A 15 -15.23 -11.01 -13.09
CA SER A 15 -15.27 -9.76 -13.87
C SER A 15 -16.39 -8.80 -13.45
N SER A 16 -17.35 -9.25 -12.64
CA SER A 16 -18.43 -8.44 -12.09
C SER A 16 -18.05 -7.64 -10.84
N LEU A 17 -16.86 -7.88 -10.27
CA LEU A 17 -16.38 -7.16 -9.09
C LEU A 17 -16.04 -5.70 -9.37
N PHE A 18 -15.86 -5.32 -10.63
CA PHE A 18 -15.57 -3.97 -11.05
C PHE A 18 -16.09 -3.72 -12.47
N ASP A 19 -16.91 -2.70 -12.65
CA ASP A 19 -17.65 -2.50 -13.90
C ASP A 19 -16.78 -2.21 -15.12
N TYR A 20 -15.71 -1.43 -14.96
CA TYR A 20 -14.90 -0.95 -16.09
C TYR A 20 -13.40 -1.00 -15.77
N PRO A 21 -12.81 -2.19 -15.51
CA PRO A 21 -11.37 -2.29 -15.29
C PRO A 21 -10.62 -1.87 -16.55
N LYS A 22 -9.57 -1.06 -16.37
CA LYS A 22 -8.71 -0.68 -17.49
C LYS A 22 -7.90 -1.87 -17.98
N PRO A 23 -7.60 -1.97 -19.28
CA PRO A 23 -6.72 -3.01 -19.81
C PRO A 23 -5.31 -2.90 -19.23
N VAL A 24 -4.77 -3.99 -18.74
CA VAL A 24 -3.39 -4.04 -18.21
C VAL A 24 -2.36 -3.72 -19.28
N ASP A 25 -2.53 -4.28 -20.47
CA ASP A 25 -1.61 -4.09 -21.59
C ASP A 25 -1.42 -2.61 -21.97
N LEU A 26 -2.49 -1.80 -21.86
CA LEU A 26 -2.38 -0.36 -22.12
C LEU A 26 -1.42 0.30 -21.13
N ILE A 27 -1.59 0.06 -19.85
CA ILE A 27 -0.74 0.66 -18.81
C ILE A 27 0.67 0.09 -18.87
N ARG A 28 0.80 -1.22 -19.08
CA ARG A 28 2.09 -1.92 -19.24
C ARG A 28 2.91 -1.39 -20.42
N LEU A 29 2.26 -0.93 -21.49
CA LEU A 29 2.92 -0.27 -22.62
C LEU A 29 3.39 1.16 -22.28
N LEU A 30 2.60 1.89 -21.48
CA LEU A 30 2.91 3.29 -21.15
C LEU A 30 3.99 3.42 -20.08
N VAL A 31 4.00 2.54 -19.07
CA VAL A 31 4.92 2.61 -17.93
C VAL A 31 6.38 2.67 -18.38
N PRO A 32 6.93 1.77 -19.23
CA PRO A 32 8.32 1.81 -19.64
C PRO A 32 8.71 3.01 -20.50
N LEU A 33 7.75 3.73 -21.07
CA LEU A 33 8.02 4.93 -21.87
C LEU A 33 8.39 6.15 -21.03
N ILE A 34 7.93 6.18 -19.76
CA ILE A 34 8.04 7.37 -18.89
C ILE A 34 8.69 7.07 -17.53
N ALA A 35 8.71 5.82 -17.10
CA ALA A 35 9.26 5.40 -15.82
C ALA A 35 10.46 4.45 -16.06
N THR A 36 11.60 4.83 -15.51
CA THR A 36 12.85 4.07 -15.54
C THR A 36 13.04 3.25 -14.27
N ASP A 37 14.19 2.60 -14.09
CA ASP A 37 14.49 1.83 -12.88
C ASP A 37 14.41 2.70 -11.62
N GLN A 38 13.84 2.14 -10.54
CA GLN A 38 13.60 2.78 -9.24
C GLN A 38 12.57 3.94 -9.24
N ASP A 39 12.03 4.33 -10.39
CA ASP A 39 10.99 5.36 -10.42
C ASP A 39 9.71 4.93 -9.71
N ILE A 40 8.91 5.91 -9.30
CA ILE A 40 7.63 5.70 -8.62
C ILE A 40 6.49 6.04 -9.56
N VAL A 41 5.62 5.08 -9.82
CA VAL A 41 4.36 5.26 -10.55
C VAL A 41 3.25 5.56 -9.54
N LEU A 42 2.66 6.76 -9.62
CA LEU A 42 1.57 7.18 -8.74
C LEU A 42 0.23 7.12 -9.49
N ASP A 43 -0.74 6.42 -8.90
CA ASP A 43 -2.13 6.39 -9.35
C ASP A 43 -3.06 6.67 -8.17
N PHE A 44 -3.68 7.84 -8.16
CA PHE A 44 -4.57 8.26 -7.06
C PHE A 44 -6.06 8.04 -7.35
N PHE A 45 -6.37 7.27 -8.40
CA PHE A 45 -7.69 6.71 -8.68
C PHE A 45 -7.58 5.24 -9.07
N ALA A 46 -6.91 4.45 -8.24
CA ALA A 46 -6.45 3.10 -8.55
C ALA A 46 -7.54 2.11 -8.99
N GLY A 47 -8.80 2.38 -8.61
CA GLY A 47 -9.93 1.52 -8.96
C GLY A 47 -9.69 0.07 -8.57
N SER A 48 -9.66 -0.81 -9.55
CA SER A 48 -9.39 -2.25 -9.36
C SER A 48 -7.90 -2.61 -9.27
N GLY A 49 -6.96 -1.63 -9.22
CA GLY A 49 -5.52 -1.89 -9.07
C GLY A 49 -4.81 -2.27 -10.37
N THR A 50 -5.32 -1.88 -11.54
CA THR A 50 -4.72 -2.20 -12.85
C THR A 50 -3.29 -1.69 -12.96
N THR A 51 -3.02 -0.47 -12.48
CA THR A 51 -1.69 0.14 -12.54
C THR A 51 -0.66 -0.66 -11.75
N GLY A 52 -1.02 -1.15 -10.55
CA GLY A 52 -0.13 -2.00 -9.75
C GLY A 52 0.24 -3.29 -10.48
N GLN A 53 -0.75 -4.00 -11.04
CA GLN A 53 -0.50 -5.18 -11.86
C GLN A 53 0.41 -4.87 -13.05
N ALA A 54 0.15 -3.78 -13.77
CA ALA A 54 0.94 -3.40 -14.95
C ALA A 54 2.40 -3.08 -14.61
N VAL A 55 2.67 -2.45 -13.46
CA VAL A 55 4.04 -2.18 -13.00
C VAL A 55 4.76 -3.48 -12.65
N LEU A 56 4.11 -4.39 -11.94
CA LEU A 56 4.69 -5.71 -11.63
C LEU A 56 5.02 -6.50 -12.89
N GLU A 57 4.11 -6.54 -13.87
CA GLU A 57 4.36 -7.19 -15.15
C GLU A 57 5.47 -6.53 -15.98
N ALA A 58 5.57 -5.19 -15.95
CA ALA A 58 6.66 -4.46 -16.62
C ALA A 58 8.02 -4.79 -15.97
N ASN A 59 8.09 -4.78 -14.63
CA ASN A 59 9.31 -5.12 -13.90
C ASN A 59 9.75 -6.57 -14.16
N ALA A 60 8.80 -7.51 -14.24
CA ALA A 60 9.10 -8.89 -14.58
C ALA A 60 9.65 -9.02 -16.04
N ALA A 61 9.14 -8.18 -16.95
CA ALA A 61 9.55 -8.23 -18.35
C ALA A 61 10.95 -7.65 -18.61
N ASP A 62 11.31 -6.53 -17.98
CA ASP A 62 12.56 -5.80 -18.23
C ASP A 62 13.61 -5.92 -17.11
N GLY A 63 13.24 -6.48 -15.95
CA GLY A 63 14.13 -6.67 -14.81
C GLY A 63 14.36 -5.41 -13.98
N TRP A 64 13.58 -4.34 -14.19
CA TRP A 64 13.67 -3.12 -13.42
C TRP A 64 12.85 -3.22 -12.12
N GLN A 65 13.09 -2.30 -11.19
CA GLN A 65 12.48 -2.27 -9.86
C GLN A 65 11.67 -0.98 -9.65
N ARG A 66 10.77 -0.67 -10.59
CA ARG A 66 9.83 0.44 -10.40
C ARG A 66 8.93 0.16 -9.21
N ARG A 67 8.67 1.20 -8.46
CA ARG A 67 7.73 1.17 -7.34
C ARG A 67 6.40 1.78 -7.76
N TYR A 68 5.34 1.51 -7.01
CA TYR A 68 4.05 2.13 -7.25
C TYR A 68 3.40 2.59 -5.94
N ILE A 69 2.61 3.65 -6.03
CA ILE A 69 1.74 4.15 -4.98
C ILE A 69 0.34 4.23 -5.57
N LEU A 70 -0.58 3.48 -4.97
CA LEU A 70 -1.98 3.44 -5.38
C LEU A 70 -2.85 4.03 -4.28
N VAL A 71 -3.67 5.02 -4.63
CA VAL A 71 -4.61 5.62 -3.70
C VAL A 71 -6.02 5.36 -4.19
N GLN A 72 -6.89 4.88 -3.30
CA GLN A 72 -8.29 4.60 -3.59
C GLN A 72 -9.17 4.94 -2.40
N LEU A 73 -10.29 5.60 -2.65
CA LEU A 73 -11.33 5.77 -1.65
C LEU A 73 -11.94 4.40 -1.32
N PRO A 74 -12.19 4.11 -0.02
CA PRO A 74 -12.70 2.82 0.41
C PRO A 74 -14.23 2.71 0.17
N GLU A 75 -14.65 2.85 -1.06
CA GLU A 75 -16.05 2.69 -1.46
C GLU A 75 -16.52 1.29 -1.10
N ARG A 76 -17.54 1.22 -0.26
CA ARG A 76 -18.08 -0.04 0.23
C ARG A 76 -19.02 -0.66 -0.77
N PHE A 77 -18.97 -1.98 -0.85
CA PHE A 77 -19.95 -2.74 -1.59
C PHE A 77 -21.32 -2.73 -0.87
N GLU A 78 -22.38 -2.57 -1.62
CA GLU A 78 -23.73 -2.71 -1.10
C GLU A 78 -24.01 -4.16 -0.70
N LEU A 79 -24.87 -4.33 0.33
CA LEU A 79 -25.35 -5.65 0.73
C LEU A 79 -26.08 -6.30 -0.44
N GLY A 80 -25.68 -7.53 -0.77
CA GLY A 80 -26.25 -8.28 -1.89
C GLY A 80 -25.62 -8.01 -3.25
N SER A 81 -24.59 -7.14 -3.34
CA SER A 81 -23.79 -6.98 -4.56
C SER A 81 -22.82 -8.15 -4.75
N ASP A 82 -22.30 -8.31 -5.97
CA ASP A 82 -21.31 -9.34 -6.30
C ASP A 82 -20.05 -9.26 -5.43
N GLY A 83 -19.60 -8.03 -5.12
CA GLY A 83 -18.47 -7.81 -4.23
C GLY A 83 -18.73 -8.30 -2.81
N HIS A 84 -19.93 -8.02 -2.29
CA HIS A 84 -20.37 -8.51 -0.97
C HIS A 84 -20.46 -10.03 -0.93
N PHE A 85 -21.05 -10.68 -1.95
CA PHE A 85 -21.13 -12.15 -2.03
C PHE A 85 -19.76 -12.80 -2.17
N ALA A 86 -18.80 -12.12 -2.79
CA ALA A 86 -17.41 -12.58 -2.90
C ALA A 86 -16.58 -12.35 -1.61
N GLY A 87 -17.18 -11.76 -0.56
CA GLY A 87 -16.53 -11.52 0.73
C GLY A 87 -15.68 -10.26 0.79
N TYR A 88 -15.78 -9.37 -0.20
CA TYR A 88 -15.09 -8.07 -0.18
C TYR A 88 -15.96 -7.01 0.49
N HIS A 89 -15.34 -6.14 1.29
CA HIS A 89 -16.05 -5.04 1.95
C HIS A 89 -16.01 -3.74 1.13
N SER A 90 -14.95 -3.58 0.32
CA SER A 90 -14.71 -2.36 -0.46
C SER A 90 -13.94 -2.66 -1.75
N ILE A 91 -13.93 -1.68 -2.65
CA ILE A 91 -13.11 -1.75 -3.87
C ILE A 91 -11.62 -1.87 -3.57
N CYS A 92 -11.14 -1.34 -2.42
CA CYS A 92 -9.76 -1.49 -1.98
C CYS A 92 -9.39 -2.96 -1.70
N ASP A 93 -10.34 -3.79 -1.26
CA ASP A 93 -10.12 -5.22 -1.04
C ASP A 93 -9.90 -5.94 -2.37
N VAL A 94 -10.69 -5.59 -3.39
CA VAL A 94 -10.56 -6.11 -4.75
C VAL A 94 -9.21 -5.71 -5.34
N SER A 95 -8.79 -4.46 -5.18
CA SER A 95 -7.50 -3.97 -5.66
C SER A 95 -6.34 -4.73 -5.04
N ARG A 96 -6.34 -4.92 -3.72
CA ARG A 96 -5.30 -5.68 -3.01
C ARG A 96 -5.24 -7.12 -3.46
N GLU A 97 -6.39 -7.77 -3.59
CA GLU A 97 -6.47 -9.15 -4.03
C GLU A 97 -5.98 -9.32 -5.47
N ARG A 98 -6.32 -8.38 -6.35
CA ARG A 98 -5.83 -8.38 -7.73
C ARG A 98 -4.31 -8.30 -7.80
N ILE A 99 -3.70 -7.37 -7.07
CA ILE A 99 -2.25 -7.18 -7.07
C ILE A 99 -1.56 -8.42 -6.48
N ARG A 100 -2.10 -8.99 -5.41
CA ARG A 100 -1.57 -10.22 -4.80
C ARG A 100 -1.57 -11.38 -5.79
N ARG A 101 -2.70 -11.63 -6.46
CA ARG A 101 -2.81 -12.70 -7.46
C ARG A 101 -1.94 -12.45 -8.69
N ALA A 102 -1.82 -11.20 -9.11
CA ALA A 102 -0.92 -10.85 -10.21
C ALA A 102 0.54 -11.15 -9.84
N GLY A 103 0.98 -10.80 -8.63
CA GLY A 103 2.31 -11.12 -8.13
C GLY A 103 2.56 -12.63 -8.05
N GLU A 104 1.63 -13.40 -7.50
CA GLU A 104 1.72 -14.86 -7.45
C GLU A 104 1.86 -15.47 -8.84
N LYS A 105 1.00 -15.03 -9.76
CA LYS A 105 1.05 -15.53 -11.15
C LYS A 105 2.37 -15.17 -11.85
N ILE A 106 2.91 -13.98 -11.64
CA ILE A 106 4.21 -13.57 -12.18
C ILE A 106 5.30 -14.51 -11.64
N LEU A 107 5.33 -14.78 -10.34
CA LEU A 107 6.32 -15.69 -9.75
C LEU A 107 6.21 -17.11 -10.29
N GLU A 108 5.01 -17.62 -10.48
CA GLU A 108 4.77 -18.94 -11.10
C GLU A 108 5.29 -18.98 -12.55
N ASP A 109 4.93 -17.95 -13.35
CA ASP A 109 5.32 -17.87 -14.77
C ASP A 109 6.85 -17.71 -14.91
N GLU A 110 7.51 -16.95 -14.02
CA GLU A 110 8.98 -16.77 -14.05
C GLU A 110 9.71 -18.01 -13.50
N ALA A 111 9.18 -18.69 -12.49
CA ALA A 111 9.76 -19.94 -11.99
C ALA A 111 9.81 -21.02 -13.06
N ALA A 112 8.82 -21.03 -13.98
CA ALA A 112 8.76 -21.97 -15.09
C ALA A 112 9.84 -21.71 -16.17
N LYS A 113 10.45 -20.50 -16.21
CA LYS A 113 11.44 -20.12 -17.23
C LYS A 113 12.87 -20.63 -16.96
N LEU A 114 13.15 -21.23 -15.82
CA LEU A 114 14.46 -21.81 -15.44
C LEU A 114 15.67 -20.85 -15.50
N ASP A 115 15.45 -19.54 -15.62
CA ASP A 115 16.53 -18.53 -15.69
C ASP A 115 16.86 -17.87 -14.32
N GLY A 116 16.22 -18.32 -13.25
CA GLY A 116 16.47 -17.90 -11.88
C GLY A 116 15.95 -16.52 -11.50
N ARG A 117 15.34 -15.77 -12.44
CA ARG A 117 14.87 -14.40 -12.20
C ARG A 117 13.72 -14.32 -11.17
N ALA A 118 12.93 -15.37 -11.01
CA ALA A 118 11.85 -15.41 -10.02
C ALA A 118 12.31 -15.06 -8.59
N HIS A 119 13.54 -15.38 -8.21
CA HIS A 119 14.08 -15.11 -6.90
C HIS A 119 14.47 -13.63 -6.66
N SER A 120 14.58 -12.82 -7.71
CA SER A 120 14.95 -11.40 -7.64
C SER A 120 13.77 -10.44 -7.80
N LEU A 121 12.57 -10.95 -8.10
CA LEU A 121 11.38 -10.12 -8.29
C LEU A 121 10.73 -9.78 -6.96
N ASP A 122 10.58 -8.49 -6.69
CA ASP A 122 9.73 -8.00 -5.60
C ASP A 122 8.30 -7.80 -6.12
N VAL A 123 7.40 -8.67 -5.72
CA VAL A 123 5.96 -8.59 -6.03
C VAL A 123 5.14 -8.19 -4.80
N GLY A 124 5.81 -7.85 -3.70
CA GLY A 124 5.18 -7.44 -2.45
C GLY A 124 4.58 -6.04 -2.52
N PHE A 125 3.68 -5.76 -1.58
CA PHE A 125 3.16 -4.42 -1.34
C PHE A 125 2.72 -4.27 0.11
N ARG A 126 2.62 -3.04 0.58
CA ARG A 126 2.03 -2.70 1.87
C ARG A 126 0.73 -1.95 1.66
N ALA A 127 -0.28 -2.27 2.47
CA ALA A 127 -1.57 -1.60 2.45
C ALA A 127 -1.73 -0.74 3.70
N TYR A 128 -2.06 0.53 3.50
CA TYR A 128 -2.28 1.50 4.57
C TYR A 128 -3.69 2.07 4.48
N LYS A 129 -4.21 2.50 5.62
CA LYS A 129 -5.44 3.25 5.71
C LYS A 129 -5.10 4.63 6.27
N LEU A 130 -5.51 5.68 5.55
CA LEU A 130 -5.40 7.03 6.08
C LEU A 130 -6.42 7.19 7.22
N VAL A 131 -5.92 7.57 8.37
CA VAL A 131 -6.68 7.83 9.59
C VAL A 131 -6.22 9.14 10.21
N ASP A 132 -6.89 9.61 11.24
CA ASP A 132 -6.41 10.74 12.04
C ASP A 132 -5.09 10.38 12.74
N THR A 133 -4.33 11.42 13.14
CA THR A 133 -3.09 11.24 13.90
C THR A 133 -3.36 10.54 15.23
N ASN A 134 -2.42 9.71 15.66
CA ASN A 134 -2.44 9.07 16.97
C ASN A 134 -1.84 9.97 18.07
N PHE A 135 -1.51 11.21 17.73
CA PHE A 135 -0.96 12.20 18.66
C PHE A 135 -1.92 13.37 18.84
N THR A 136 -1.85 14.01 19.98
CA THR A 136 -2.60 15.24 20.25
C THR A 136 -2.30 16.29 19.18
N LYS A 137 -3.35 16.84 18.56
CA LYS A 137 -3.19 17.88 17.54
C LYS A 137 -2.80 19.18 18.22
N TRP A 138 -1.61 19.68 17.92
CA TRP A 138 -1.19 21.01 18.34
C TRP A 138 -2.08 22.06 17.67
N ARG A 139 -2.75 22.86 18.50
CA ARG A 139 -3.45 24.08 18.08
C ARG A 139 -2.95 25.22 18.95
N ALA A 140 -1.95 25.96 18.46
CA ALA A 140 -1.60 27.23 19.06
C ALA A 140 -2.56 28.29 18.51
N ASP A 141 -3.41 28.85 19.36
CA ASP A 141 -4.13 30.08 19.07
C ASP A 141 -3.28 31.26 19.53
N SER A 142 -3.25 32.34 18.72
CA SER A 142 -2.49 33.57 19.04
C SER A 142 -3.01 34.33 20.29
N GLY A 143 -4.14 33.87 20.85
CA GLY A 143 -4.76 34.43 22.05
C GLY A 143 -4.45 33.70 23.36
N LEU A 144 -3.60 32.66 23.33
CA LEU A 144 -3.26 31.90 24.53
C LEU A 144 -2.38 32.69 25.48
N SER A 145 -2.67 32.60 26.77
CA SER A 145 -1.82 33.13 27.85
C SER A 145 -0.56 32.28 28.02
N GLU A 146 0.46 32.80 28.69
CA GLU A 146 1.72 32.10 28.97
C GLU A 146 1.48 30.80 29.76
N ASP A 147 0.57 30.81 30.74
CA ASP A 147 0.23 29.63 31.55
C ASP A 147 -0.47 28.53 30.71
N GLU A 148 -1.34 28.93 29.79
CA GLU A 148 -1.98 27.99 28.86
C GLU A 148 -0.98 27.38 27.87
N LEU A 149 0.02 28.15 27.42
CA LEU A 149 1.11 27.63 26.59
C LEU A 149 1.98 26.64 27.36
N VAL A 150 2.33 26.92 28.61
CA VAL A 150 3.09 26.01 29.47
C VAL A 150 2.32 24.72 29.72
N GLY A 151 0.99 24.80 29.93
CA GLY A 151 0.11 23.62 30.03
C GLY A 151 0.12 22.79 28.77
N LEU A 152 0.01 23.40 27.59
CA LEU A 152 0.09 22.74 26.30
C LEU A 152 1.42 22.01 26.08
N PHE A 153 2.55 22.58 26.54
CA PHE A 153 3.85 21.91 26.46
C PHE A 153 3.94 20.71 27.40
N ALA A 154 3.32 20.77 28.58
CA ALA A 154 3.29 19.62 29.49
C ALA A 154 2.45 18.46 28.90
N ASP A 155 1.31 18.77 28.28
CA ASP A 155 0.44 17.79 27.62
C ASP A 155 1.10 17.14 26.38
N LEU A 156 2.10 17.80 25.76
CA LEU A 156 2.85 17.23 24.65
C LEU A 156 3.80 16.08 25.08
N ALA A 157 4.25 16.08 26.31
CA ALA A 157 5.12 15.02 26.83
C ALA A 157 4.39 13.66 26.86
N ASP A 158 3.06 13.67 26.95
CA ASP A 158 2.19 12.49 26.94
C ASP A 158 1.13 12.60 25.82
N SER A 159 1.60 12.92 24.61
CA SER A 159 0.73 13.30 23.49
C SER A 159 0.22 12.12 22.67
N ALA A 160 0.70 10.88 22.93
CA ALA A 160 0.24 9.70 22.24
C ALA A 160 -1.12 9.25 22.76
N ASP A 161 -2.00 8.79 21.86
CA ASP A 161 -3.28 8.16 22.26
C ASP A 161 -3.00 6.84 22.96
N ASP A 162 -3.41 6.69 24.23
CA ASP A 162 -3.25 5.49 25.04
C ASP A 162 -3.89 4.24 24.42
N HIS A 163 -4.82 4.40 23.48
CA HIS A 163 -5.49 3.32 22.77
C HIS A 163 -4.88 3.04 21.39
N ALA A 164 -3.89 3.80 20.96
CA ALA A 164 -3.22 3.59 19.69
C ALA A 164 -2.41 2.29 19.70
N ARG A 165 -2.49 1.56 18.60
CA ARG A 165 -1.65 0.36 18.46
C ARG A 165 -0.19 0.74 18.26
N PRO A 166 0.76 0.00 18.85
CA PRO A 166 2.20 0.28 18.72
C PRO A 166 2.68 0.44 17.28
N GLU A 167 2.17 -0.38 16.36
CA GLU A 167 2.54 -0.32 14.95
C GLU A 167 2.00 0.95 14.27
N ALA A 168 0.85 1.47 14.70
CA ALA A 168 0.28 2.70 14.16
C ALA A 168 1.11 3.92 14.62
N LEU A 169 1.48 3.96 15.90
CA LEU A 169 2.38 4.97 16.45
C LEU A 169 3.73 4.94 15.76
N LEU A 170 4.34 3.77 15.63
CA LEU A 170 5.62 3.61 14.94
C LEU A 170 5.54 4.12 13.50
N THR A 171 4.52 3.71 12.75
CA THR A 171 4.34 4.15 11.36
C THR A 171 4.24 5.68 11.28
N GLU A 172 3.48 6.32 12.17
CA GLU A 172 3.33 7.77 12.17
C GLU A 172 4.64 8.48 12.55
N VAL A 173 5.38 7.98 13.53
CA VAL A 173 6.69 8.53 13.92
C VAL A 173 7.68 8.42 12.75
N LEU A 174 7.76 7.26 12.10
CA LEU A 174 8.65 7.07 10.95
C LEU A 174 8.31 8.01 9.80
N LEU A 175 7.01 8.22 9.50
CA LEU A 175 6.57 9.18 8.49
C LEU A 175 6.99 10.62 8.85
N LYS A 176 6.81 11.03 10.12
CA LYS A 176 7.21 12.36 10.59
C LYS A 176 8.72 12.59 10.55
N LEU A 177 9.50 11.52 10.71
CA LEU A 177 10.96 11.53 10.57
C LEU A 177 11.43 11.44 9.11
N GLY A 178 10.52 11.28 8.14
CA GLY A 178 10.83 11.22 6.71
C GLY A 178 11.25 9.85 6.20
N PHE A 179 11.03 8.79 6.98
CA PHE A 179 11.29 7.43 6.50
C PHE A 179 10.28 6.98 5.45
N SER A 180 10.72 6.10 4.56
CA SER A 180 9.87 5.49 3.57
C SER A 180 8.83 4.56 4.22
N LEU A 181 7.62 4.50 3.68
CA LEU A 181 6.61 3.51 4.07
C LEU A 181 7.02 2.06 3.77
N THR A 182 8.07 1.88 2.98
CA THR A 182 8.61 0.57 2.58
C THR A 182 9.82 0.14 3.41
N GLU A 183 10.22 0.92 4.44
CA GLU A 183 11.32 0.54 5.33
C GLU A 183 11.07 -0.84 5.97
N LYS A 184 12.14 -1.61 6.10
CA LYS A 184 12.10 -2.89 6.79
C LYS A 184 11.87 -2.66 8.28
N ILE A 185 10.83 -3.26 8.83
CA ILE A 185 10.49 -3.21 10.25
C ILE A 185 10.44 -4.65 10.75
N GLU A 186 11.22 -4.94 11.76
CA GLU A 186 11.26 -6.25 12.42
C GLU A 186 10.99 -6.09 13.91
N ALA A 187 10.17 -6.97 14.49
CA ALA A 187 10.04 -7.08 15.93
C ALA A 187 11.17 -7.98 16.44
N VAL A 188 11.99 -7.45 17.35
CA VAL A 188 13.11 -8.16 17.96
C VAL A 188 12.98 -8.12 19.47
N GLU A 189 13.53 -9.12 20.16
CA GLU A 189 13.56 -9.15 21.63
C GLU A 189 14.92 -8.66 22.13
N VAL A 190 14.91 -7.62 22.95
CA VAL A 190 16.11 -7.07 23.59
C VAL A 190 15.88 -7.01 25.09
N ALA A 191 16.69 -7.72 25.84
CA ALA A 191 16.61 -7.80 27.32
C ALA A 191 15.23 -8.20 27.86
N GLY A 192 14.49 -9.05 27.13
CA GLY A 192 13.14 -9.50 27.51
C GLY A 192 12.02 -8.52 27.14
N LEU A 193 12.33 -7.47 26.38
CA LEU A 193 11.35 -6.51 25.85
C LEU A 193 11.25 -6.66 24.34
N SER A 194 10.02 -6.64 23.83
CA SER A 194 9.77 -6.58 22.39
C SER A 194 9.97 -5.14 21.90
N VAL A 195 10.88 -4.96 20.95
CA VAL A 195 11.22 -3.67 20.33
C VAL A 195 11.14 -3.79 18.82
N PHE A 196 10.92 -2.67 18.14
CA PHE A 196 10.97 -2.63 16.69
C PHE A 196 12.36 -2.17 16.23
N SER A 197 12.98 -2.97 15.37
CA SER A 197 14.17 -2.57 14.61
C SER A 197 13.74 -2.08 13.23
N VAL A 198 14.21 -0.90 12.83
CA VAL A 198 13.86 -0.25 11.57
C VAL A 198 15.13 0.01 10.77
N ALA A 199 15.07 -0.17 9.45
CA ALA A 199 16.17 0.13 8.53
C ALA A 199 17.53 -0.43 9.00
N ASP A 200 17.54 -1.71 9.45
CA ASP A 200 18.72 -2.46 9.89
C ASP A 200 19.49 -1.87 11.09
N GLY A 201 18.84 -1.10 11.95
CA GLY A 201 19.50 -0.72 13.19
C GLY A 201 19.06 0.56 13.90
N LEU A 202 17.91 1.11 13.57
CA LEU A 202 17.24 2.14 14.38
C LEU A 202 16.32 1.52 15.41
#